data_3f66a5b5d90291ca4dc44fc590aa4043
#
_entry.id   3f66a5b5d90291ca4dc44fc590aa4043
#
_cell.length_a   1.000
_cell.length_b   1.000
_cell.length_c   1.000
_cell.angle_alpha   90.00
_cell.angle_beta   90.00
_cell.angle_gamma   90.00
#
_symmetry.space_group_name_H-M   'P 1'
#
loop_
_entity.id
_entity.type
_entity.pdbx_description
1 polymer ?
#
loop_
_entity_poly.entity_id
_entity_poly.type
_entity_poly.pdbx_seq_one_letter_code
_entity_poly.pdbx_strand_id
1 'polypeptide(L)'
;LILMKLRKRLRIEDTFMFFSEIIAYGHYLPETLLKNDDLKKIVDTSDEWIFSRTGIKQRHIAEKKEFTSHLAIKASEDAFNSFNMDPKEIDCIIIATTTPDNTFPSTATKVQNYFKISNIPSFDIQAVCSGFIYGIQIADSFIQSGKYKKILLVGAETLSKIIDWKDRRTCVLFGDGAGSLVISSSKKKRGILASKLYSDGKWIDSLYADGGPSLNQKVGKIRMVGQDIFKHAVKKLSESTVQALSECNLSVKDINWFIPHQANQRIILSTAKKLGITEAKTISTVKFHANTSAASIPLAMASAHKSGKIKKNDILALCAIGGGLTWGSCILKV
;
A
#
# COMPACT_ATOMS: atom_id res chain seq x y z
N LEU A 1 -51.28 17.50 6.53
CA LEU A 1 -50.91 17.27 7.97
C LEU A 1 -50.06 16.00 8.11
N ILE A 2 -50.40 14.88 7.44
CA ILE A 2 -49.66 13.61 7.48
C ILE A 2 -48.27 13.74 6.83
N LEU A 3 -48.16 14.42 5.70
CA LEU A 3 -46.89 14.70 5.04
C LEU A 3 -45.95 15.63 5.82
N MET A 4 -46.51 16.56 6.60
CA MET A 4 -45.72 17.42 7.52
C MET A 4 -45.25 16.65 8.76
N LYS A 5 -46.02 15.68 9.26
CA LYS A 5 -45.62 14.79 10.36
C LYS A 5 -44.57 13.75 9.90
N LEU A 6 -44.64 13.26 8.65
CA LEU A 6 -43.62 12.42 8.06
C LEU A 6 -42.29 13.16 7.79
N ARG A 7 -42.34 14.45 7.37
CA ARG A 7 -41.15 15.31 7.29
C ARG A 7 -40.49 15.61 8.64
N LYS A 8 -41.28 15.66 9.76
CA LYS A 8 -40.72 15.80 11.12
C LYS A 8 -40.14 14.51 11.69
N ARG A 9 -40.51 13.32 11.16
CA ARG A 9 -39.89 12.03 11.52
C ARG A 9 -38.67 11.65 10.66
N LEU A 10 -38.52 12.25 9.51
CA LEU A 10 -37.30 12.30 8.73
C LEU A 10 -36.56 13.63 8.99
N ARG A 11 -36.34 13.98 10.25
CA ARG A 11 -35.11 14.67 10.57
C ARG A 11 -34.02 13.67 10.18
N ILE A 12 -33.52 13.81 8.99
CA ILE A 12 -32.14 13.50 8.69
C ILE A 12 -31.40 14.31 9.75
N GLU A 13 -31.09 13.65 10.88
CA GLU A 13 -30.09 14.16 11.81
C GLU A 13 -28.97 14.62 10.90
N ASP A 14 -28.45 15.83 11.10
CA ASP A 14 -27.28 16.33 10.39
C ASP A 14 -26.27 15.19 10.43
N THR A 15 -26.23 14.40 9.37
CA THR A 15 -25.34 13.24 9.30
C THR A 15 -23.98 13.89 9.19
N PHE A 16 -23.31 14.04 10.34
CA PHE A 16 -21.95 14.58 10.39
C PHE A 16 -21.12 13.79 9.42
N MET A 17 -20.84 14.39 8.27
CA MET A 17 -19.98 13.78 7.28
C MET A 17 -18.56 13.80 7.85
N PHE A 18 -18.08 12.61 8.23
CA PHE A 18 -16.70 12.46 8.67
C PHE A 18 -15.80 12.30 7.44
N PHE A 19 -14.65 12.92 7.50
CA PHE A 19 -13.57 12.79 6.53
C PHE A 19 -12.42 12.00 7.16
N SER A 20 -11.64 11.32 6.36
CA SER A 20 -10.57 10.43 6.80
C SER A 20 -9.22 11.10 6.64
N GLU A 21 -8.72 11.69 7.72
CA GLU A 21 -7.44 12.41 7.73
C GLU A 21 -6.30 11.47 8.12
N ILE A 22 -5.17 11.53 7.40
CA ILE A 22 -3.96 10.83 7.80
C ILE A 22 -3.25 11.69 8.85
N ILE A 23 -3.05 11.13 10.04
CA ILE A 23 -2.48 11.85 11.19
C ILE A 23 -1.11 11.33 11.61
N ALA A 24 -0.69 10.14 11.14
CA ALA A 24 0.64 9.61 11.39
C ALA A 24 1.13 8.72 10.25
N TYR A 25 2.45 8.66 10.10
CA TYR A 25 3.18 7.87 9.12
C TYR A 25 4.27 7.07 9.83
N GLY A 26 4.42 5.81 9.50
CA GLY A 26 5.52 5.00 10.01
C GLY A 26 6.08 4.07 8.95
N HIS A 27 7.31 3.65 9.13
CA HIS A 27 7.99 2.75 8.21
C HIS A 27 9.00 1.87 8.91
N TYR A 28 9.24 0.71 8.32
CA TYR A 28 10.32 -0.16 8.72
C TYR A 28 10.86 -0.93 7.52
N LEU A 29 12.17 -1.02 7.44
CA LEU A 29 12.91 -1.85 6.48
C LEU A 29 13.86 -2.75 7.27
N PRO A 30 13.90 -4.07 7.00
CA PRO A 30 14.88 -4.98 7.60
C PRO A 30 16.32 -4.48 7.43
N GLU A 31 17.17 -4.78 8.38
CA GLU A 31 18.57 -4.29 8.38
C GLU A 31 19.43 -4.94 7.31
N THR A 32 19.15 -6.22 7.00
CA THR A 32 19.95 -6.98 6.02
C THR A 32 19.71 -6.44 4.60
N LEU A 33 20.79 -5.95 4.00
CA LEU A 33 20.80 -5.46 2.62
C LEU A 33 21.34 -6.52 1.66
N LEU A 34 20.59 -6.78 0.60
CA LEU A 34 21.04 -7.58 -0.54
C LEU A 34 21.23 -6.66 -1.76
N LYS A 35 22.47 -6.44 -2.17
CA LYS A 35 22.83 -5.63 -3.35
C LYS A 35 22.71 -6.46 -4.64
N ASN A 36 22.67 -5.76 -5.78
CA ASN A 36 22.63 -6.43 -7.07
C ASN A 36 23.87 -7.33 -7.30
N ASP A 37 25.04 -6.94 -6.83
CA ASP A 37 26.25 -7.74 -6.94
C ASP A 37 26.20 -9.06 -6.15
N ASP A 38 25.45 -9.11 -5.06
CA ASP A 38 25.28 -10.35 -4.31
C ASP A 38 24.42 -11.37 -5.08
N LEU A 39 23.47 -10.89 -5.89
CA LEU A 39 22.64 -11.74 -6.75
C LEU A 39 23.40 -12.45 -7.85
N LYS A 40 24.56 -11.93 -8.27
CA LYS A 40 25.47 -12.62 -9.24
C LYS A 40 25.92 -13.99 -8.75
N LYS A 41 25.94 -14.22 -7.44
CA LYS A 41 26.29 -15.50 -6.82
C LYS A 41 25.16 -16.54 -6.90
N ILE A 42 23.94 -16.10 -7.23
CA ILE A 42 22.72 -16.91 -7.18
C ILE A 42 22.17 -17.16 -8.60
N VAL A 43 22.17 -16.12 -9.45
CA VAL A 43 21.64 -16.19 -10.83
C VAL A 43 22.56 -15.44 -11.79
N ASP A 44 22.50 -15.80 -13.08
CA ASP A 44 23.21 -15.10 -14.14
C ASP A 44 22.63 -13.69 -14.34
N THR A 45 23.28 -12.68 -13.75
CA THR A 45 22.86 -11.27 -13.78
C THR A 45 24.03 -10.31 -13.54
N SER A 46 23.76 -9.00 -13.63
CA SER A 46 24.72 -7.95 -13.27
C SER A 46 23.99 -6.74 -12.64
N ASP A 47 24.72 -5.90 -11.89
CA ASP A 47 24.15 -4.64 -11.38
C ASP A 47 23.61 -3.76 -12.51
N GLU A 48 24.35 -3.63 -13.60
CA GLU A 48 23.94 -2.86 -14.78
C GLU A 48 22.65 -3.43 -15.41
N TRP A 49 22.59 -4.77 -15.57
CA TRP A 49 21.41 -5.44 -16.12
C TRP A 49 20.16 -5.22 -15.25
N ILE A 50 20.28 -5.37 -13.93
CA ILE A 50 19.17 -5.15 -13.00
C ILE A 50 18.77 -3.69 -13.00
N PHE A 51 19.73 -2.79 -12.82
CA PHE A 51 19.46 -1.36 -12.68
C PHE A 51 18.81 -0.76 -13.95
N SER A 52 19.35 -1.07 -15.12
CA SER A 52 18.80 -0.55 -16.40
C SER A 52 17.34 -0.97 -16.64
N ARG A 53 16.94 -2.13 -16.14
CA ARG A 53 15.58 -2.68 -16.32
C ARG A 53 14.61 -2.30 -15.23
N THR A 54 15.09 -2.09 -14.02
CA THR A 54 14.25 -1.97 -12.82
C THR A 54 14.45 -0.67 -12.07
N GLY A 55 15.60 -0.04 -12.18
CA GLY A 55 16.04 1.07 -11.35
C GLY A 55 16.46 0.66 -9.93
N ILE A 56 16.47 -0.65 -9.60
CA ILE A 56 16.77 -1.18 -8.27
C ILE A 56 18.29 -1.37 -8.12
N LYS A 57 18.84 -0.88 -7.01
CA LYS A 57 20.26 -1.07 -6.62
C LYS A 57 20.42 -2.08 -5.48
N GLN A 58 19.42 -2.16 -4.60
CA GLN A 58 19.44 -3.03 -3.44
C GLN A 58 18.00 -3.36 -2.99
N ARG A 59 17.88 -4.34 -2.11
CA ARG A 59 16.66 -4.68 -1.40
C ARG A 59 16.96 -5.02 0.04
N HIS A 60 15.97 -4.77 0.91
CA HIS A 60 15.99 -5.20 2.29
C HIS A 60 15.39 -6.59 2.39
N ILE A 61 15.99 -7.47 3.18
CA ILE A 61 15.59 -8.87 3.35
C ILE A 61 15.37 -9.14 4.82
N ALA A 62 14.18 -9.59 5.18
CA ALA A 62 13.83 -9.99 6.52
C ALA A 62 14.65 -11.23 6.94
N GLU A 63 15.16 -11.22 8.16
CA GLU A 63 15.88 -12.35 8.72
C GLU A 63 14.98 -13.60 8.84
N LYS A 64 15.60 -14.77 9.04
CA LYS A 64 14.88 -16.02 9.14
C LYS A 64 13.75 -15.99 10.18
N LYS A 65 13.97 -15.36 11.33
CA LYS A 65 13.01 -15.23 12.44
C LYS A 65 12.27 -13.89 12.44
N GLU A 66 12.44 -13.08 11.43
CA GLU A 66 11.72 -11.82 11.26
C GLU A 66 10.52 -12.05 10.34
N PHE A 67 9.31 -11.96 10.89
CA PHE A 67 8.05 -12.25 10.24
C PHE A 67 7.34 -10.97 9.81
N THR A 68 6.32 -11.07 8.98
CA THR A 68 5.53 -9.94 8.50
C THR A 68 4.91 -9.16 9.65
N SER A 69 4.45 -9.84 10.71
CA SER A 69 3.94 -9.17 11.91
C SER A 69 5.01 -8.33 12.61
N HIS A 70 6.28 -8.76 12.66
CA HIS A 70 7.37 -7.98 13.25
C HIS A 70 7.63 -6.69 12.46
N LEU A 71 7.62 -6.78 11.12
CA LEU A 71 7.78 -5.60 10.28
C LEU A 71 6.61 -4.63 10.49
N ALA A 72 5.38 -5.15 10.53
CA ALA A 72 4.18 -4.37 10.77
C ALA A 72 4.19 -3.68 12.14
N ILE A 73 4.63 -4.38 13.20
CA ILE A 73 4.80 -3.83 14.55
C ILE A 73 5.80 -2.67 14.53
N LYS A 74 7.01 -2.87 13.99
CA LYS A 74 8.06 -1.84 13.94
C LYS A 74 7.63 -0.60 13.14
N ALA A 75 6.94 -0.79 12.01
CA ALA A 75 6.38 0.33 11.26
C ALA A 75 5.30 1.08 12.05
N SER A 76 4.48 0.36 12.82
CA SER A 76 3.46 0.98 13.67
C SER A 76 4.07 1.72 14.86
N GLU A 77 5.12 1.17 15.50
CA GLU A 77 5.88 1.85 16.54
C GLU A 77 6.51 3.16 16.04
N ASP A 78 7.09 3.14 14.82
CA ASP A 78 7.63 4.36 14.19
C ASP A 78 6.54 5.43 14.01
N ALA A 79 5.32 5.05 13.60
CA ALA A 79 4.21 5.98 13.50
C ALA A 79 3.79 6.53 14.87
N PHE A 80 3.59 5.67 15.86
CA PHE A 80 3.14 6.09 17.18
C PHE A 80 4.18 6.97 17.89
N ASN A 81 5.45 6.60 17.84
CA ASN A 81 6.54 7.35 18.48
C ASN A 81 6.78 8.70 17.78
N SER A 82 6.81 8.73 16.44
CA SER A 82 7.07 9.95 15.67
C SER A 82 5.98 11.01 15.82
N PHE A 83 4.75 10.58 16.14
CA PHE A 83 3.59 11.47 16.26
C PHE A 83 3.05 11.53 17.69
N ASN A 84 3.77 10.97 18.68
CA ASN A 84 3.42 10.98 20.11
C ASN A 84 1.99 10.47 20.37
N MET A 85 1.66 9.30 19.82
CA MET A 85 0.32 8.69 19.89
C MET A 85 0.30 7.50 20.84
N ASP A 86 -0.75 7.38 21.64
CA ASP A 86 -1.03 6.14 22.40
C ASP A 86 -1.63 5.08 21.46
N PRO A 87 -1.02 3.89 21.31
CA PRO A 87 -1.59 2.80 20.52
C PRO A 87 -3.01 2.42 20.95
N LYS A 88 -3.37 2.61 22.21
CA LYS A 88 -4.73 2.30 22.74
C LYS A 88 -5.83 3.19 22.19
N GLU A 89 -5.50 4.28 21.51
CA GLU A 89 -6.48 5.11 20.81
C GLU A 89 -6.97 4.49 19.50
N ILE A 90 -6.31 3.43 19.01
CA ILE A 90 -6.69 2.72 17.78
C ILE A 90 -7.94 1.87 18.07
N ASP A 91 -8.94 1.99 17.23
CA ASP A 91 -10.22 1.26 17.34
C ASP A 91 -10.48 0.28 16.17
N CYS A 92 -9.54 0.19 15.18
CA CYS A 92 -9.52 -0.84 14.15
C CYS A 92 -8.09 -1.00 13.60
N ILE A 93 -7.68 -2.26 13.32
CA ILE A 93 -6.40 -2.56 12.68
C ILE A 93 -6.65 -3.31 11.38
N ILE A 94 -6.08 -2.79 10.28
CA ILE A 94 -6.15 -3.40 8.95
C ILE A 94 -4.72 -3.61 8.45
N ILE A 95 -4.36 -4.84 8.07
CA ILE A 95 -3.06 -5.13 7.46
C ILE A 95 -3.26 -5.63 6.03
N ALA A 96 -2.66 -4.93 5.07
CA ALA A 96 -2.57 -5.36 3.69
C ALA A 96 -1.29 -6.20 3.51
N THR A 97 -1.47 -7.51 3.28
CA THR A 97 -0.34 -8.44 3.09
C THR A 97 -0.73 -9.63 2.23
N THR A 98 0.23 -10.16 1.47
CA THR A 98 0.17 -11.46 0.76
C THR A 98 1.10 -12.49 1.38
N THR A 99 1.85 -12.08 2.40
CA THR A 99 2.81 -12.91 3.12
C THR A 99 2.51 -12.93 4.62
N PRO A 100 1.27 -13.31 5.03
CA PRO A 100 0.93 -13.39 6.44
C PRO A 100 1.81 -14.41 7.15
N ASP A 101 2.04 -14.23 8.45
CA ASP A 101 2.84 -15.17 9.24
C ASP A 101 2.23 -16.59 9.25
N ASN A 102 0.91 -16.67 9.29
CA ASN A 102 0.12 -17.89 9.34
C ASN A 102 -1.09 -17.78 8.40
N THR A 103 -1.64 -18.92 7.99
CA THR A 103 -2.95 -18.96 7.31
C THR A 103 -4.04 -18.35 8.21
N PHE A 104 -4.00 -18.61 9.50
CA PHE A 104 -4.75 -17.96 10.59
C PHE A 104 -4.00 -18.20 11.92
N PRO A 105 -4.14 -17.37 12.95
CA PRO A 105 -4.87 -16.11 12.95
C PRO A 105 -4.21 -15.05 12.04
N SER A 106 -4.94 -13.95 11.79
CA SER A 106 -4.45 -12.84 10.96
C SER A 106 -3.18 -12.20 11.53
N THR A 107 -2.37 -11.62 10.68
CA THR A 107 -1.20 -10.81 11.07
C THR A 107 -1.63 -9.61 11.93
N ALA A 108 -2.77 -9.02 11.63
CA ALA A 108 -3.35 -7.91 12.39
C ALA A 108 -3.62 -8.25 13.85
N THR A 109 -4.08 -9.47 14.17
CA THR A 109 -4.31 -9.88 15.57
C THR A 109 -3.02 -10.04 16.35
N LYS A 110 -1.89 -10.37 15.69
CA LYS A 110 -0.57 -10.39 16.33
C LYS A 110 -0.10 -8.98 16.66
N VAL A 111 -0.31 -8.02 15.76
CA VAL A 111 -0.03 -6.59 15.98
C VAL A 111 -0.88 -6.04 17.12
N GLN A 112 -2.18 -6.36 17.13
CA GLN A 112 -3.10 -6.01 18.20
C GLN A 112 -2.61 -6.50 19.57
N ASN A 113 -2.24 -7.79 19.64
CA ASN A 113 -1.74 -8.41 20.87
C ASN A 113 -0.46 -7.76 21.38
N TYR A 114 0.46 -7.43 20.47
CA TYR A 114 1.72 -6.76 20.83
C TYR A 114 1.47 -5.42 21.52
N PHE A 115 0.58 -4.58 20.98
CA PHE A 115 0.23 -3.28 21.54
C PHE A 115 -0.75 -3.39 22.73
N LYS A 116 -1.17 -4.61 23.12
CA LYS A 116 -2.13 -4.86 24.21
C LYS A 116 -3.44 -4.09 24.03
N ILE A 117 -3.92 -4.01 22.79
CA ILE A 117 -5.20 -3.42 22.44
C ILE A 117 -6.25 -4.55 22.47
N SER A 118 -7.40 -4.33 23.09
CA SER A 118 -8.44 -5.35 23.25
C SER A 118 -9.77 -4.88 22.67
N ASN A 119 -10.62 -5.84 22.29
CA ASN A 119 -12.01 -5.61 21.90
C ASN A 119 -12.21 -4.69 20.68
N ILE A 120 -11.24 -4.69 19.75
CA ILE A 120 -11.34 -4.00 18.46
C ILE A 120 -11.22 -5.00 17.30
N PRO A 121 -11.81 -4.73 16.13
CA PRO A 121 -11.59 -5.55 14.95
C PRO A 121 -10.14 -5.42 14.46
N SER A 122 -9.55 -6.57 14.14
CA SER A 122 -8.20 -6.65 13.59
C SER A 122 -8.14 -7.76 12.56
N PHE A 123 -7.87 -7.42 11.31
CA PHE A 123 -7.93 -8.37 10.19
C PHE A 123 -6.96 -8.01 9.07
N ASP A 124 -6.61 -9.04 8.29
CA ASP A 124 -5.78 -8.88 7.10
C ASP A 124 -6.66 -8.76 5.85
N ILE A 125 -6.16 -8.02 4.86
CA ILE A 125 -6.74 -7.95 3.51
C ILE A 125 -5.70 -8.34 2.48
N GLN A 126 -6.14 -8.96 1.38
CA GLN A 126 -5.28 -9.37 0.29
C GLN A 126 -5.78 -8.83 -1.06
N ALA A 127 -5.01 -7.95 -1.67
CA ALA A 127 -5.12 -7.54 -3.06
C ALA A 127 -3.73 -7.28 -3.64
N VAL A 128 -2.76 -8.08 -3.20
CA VAL A 128 -1.34 -8.05 -3.60
C VAL A 128 -0.78 -6.62 -3.51
N CYS A 129 -0.09 -6.13 -4.54
CA CYS A 129 0.52 -4.80 -4.53
C CYS A 129 -0.49 -3.64 -4.43
N SER A 130 -1.76 -3.85 -4.80
CA SER A 130 -2.84 -2.86 -4.62
C SER A 130 -3.51 -2.93 -3.24
N GLY A 131 -3.13 -3.90 -2.40
CA GLY A 131 -3.76 -4.14 -1.10
C GLY A 131 -3.81 -2.90 -0.21
N PHE A 132 -2.77 -2.07 -0.23
CA PHE A 132 -2.77 -0.85 0.55
C PHE A 132 -3.81 0.18 0.08
N ILE A 133 -4.01 0.34 -1.24
CA ILE A 133 -5.07 1.22 -1.78
C ILE A 133 -6.46 0.69 -1.43
N TYR A 134 -6.66 -0.64 -1.48
CA TYR A 134 -7.89 -1.29 -1.01
C TYR A 134 -8.11 -1.01 0.48
N GLY A 135 -7.05 -1.11 1.30
CA GLY A 135 -7.09 -0.79 2.73
C GLY A 135 -7.47 0.67 3.01
N ILE A 136 -6.95 1.61 2.23
CA ILE A 136 -7.32 3.03 2.33
C ILE A 136 -8.83 3.20 2.12
N GLN A 137 -9.41 2.59 1.07
CA GLN A 137 -10.85 2.73 0.81
C GLN A 137 -11.70 2.06 1.89
N ILE A 138 -11.29 0.92 2.42
CA ILE A 138 -12.00 0.25 3.52
C ILE A 138 -11.98 1.14 4.78
N ALA A 139 -10.80 1.67 5.14
CA ALA A 139 -10.65 2.55 6.30
C ALA A 139 -11.48 3.84 6.14
N ASP A 140 -11.48 4.43 4.95
CA ASP A 140 -12.29 5.61 4.63
C ASP A 140 -13.78 5.33 4.79
N SER A 141 -14.26 4.21 4.24
CA SER A 141 -15.67 3.80 4.38
C SER A 141 -16.08 3.58 5.84
N PHE A 142 -15.20 3.01 6.65
CA PHE A 142 -15.44 2.80 8.07
C PHE A 142 -15.53 4.11 8.85
N ILE A 143 -14.64 5.06 8.54
CA ILE A 143 -14.64 6.38 9.17
C ILE A 143 -15.86 7.20 8.72
N GLN A 144 -16.14 7.24 7.41
CA GLN A 144 -17.30 8.00 6.89
C GLN A 144 -18.63 7.48 7.43
N SER A 145 -18.75 6.16 7.66
CA SER A 145 -19.93 5.58 8.31
C SER A 145 -20.05 5.89 9.82
N GLY A 146 -19.03 6.55 10.40
CA GLY A 146 -18.97 6.85 11.83
C GLY A 146 -18.72 5.64 12.73
N LYS A 147 -18.43 4.45 12.14
CA LYS A 147 -18.26 3.20 12.88
C LYS A 147 -16.96 3.13 13.65
N TYR A 148 -15.88 3.64 13.07
CA TYR A 148 -14.55 3.74 13.70
C TYR A 148 -14.00 5.15 13.54
N LYS A 149 -13.18 5.57 14.51
CA LYS A 149 -12.65 6.93 14.56
C LYS A 149 -11.16 6.99 14.26
N LYS A 150 -10.43 5.93 14.58
CA LYS A 150 -8.97 5.91 14.45
C LYS A 150 -8.48 4.52 14.01
N ILE A 151 -8.05 4.41 12.77
CA ILE A 151 -7.69 3.14 12.12
C ILE A 151 -6.18 3.10 11.88
N LEU A 152 -5.53 2.04 12.35
CA LEU A 152 -4.17 1.69 11.95
C LEU A 152 -4.23 0.86 10.66
N LEU A 153 -3.75 1.41 9.56
CA LEU A 153 -3.59 0.71 8.29
C LEU A 153 -2.10 0.45 8.02
N VAL A 154 -1.74 -0.80 7.82
CA VAL A 154 -0.36 -1.22 7.54
C VAL A 154 -0.29 -1.99 6.23
N GLY A 155 0.69 -1.68 5.39
CA GLY A 155 1.16 -2.55 4.32
C GLY A 155 2.45 -3.23 4.77
N ALA A 156 2.48 -4.55 4.80
CA ALA A 156 3.65 -5.29 5.29
C ALA A 156 3.90 -6.56 4.48
N GLU A 157 5.14 -6.81 4.09
CA GLU A 157 5.48 -7.95 3.25
C GLU A 157 6.87 -8.53 3.58
N THR A 158 6.95 -9.85 3.55
CA THR A 158 8.20 -10.63 3.54
C THR A 158 8.28 -11.45 2.26
N LEU A 159 8.30 -10.77 1.10
CA LEU A 159 8.27 -11.41 -0.23
C LEU A 159 9.49 -12.29 -0.48
N SER A 160 10.63 -11.98 0.14
CA SER A 160 11.86 -12.78 0.06
C SER A 160 11.65 -14.26 0.42
N LYS A 161 10.64 -14.54 1.26
CA LYS A 161 10.29 -15.91 1.72
C LYS A 161 9.53 -16.74 0.68
N ILE A 162 8.90 -16.06 -0.29
CA ILE A 162 8.13 -16.69 -1.38
C ILE A 162 8.71 -16.46 -2.79
N ILE A 163 9.88 -15.85 -2.88
CA ILE A 163 10.63 -15.72 -4.15
C ILE A 163 11.24 -17.07 -4.52
N ASP A 164 11.27 -17.36 -5.81
CA ASP A 164 12.16 -18.38 -6.39
C ASP A 164 13.52 -17.71 -6.66
N TRP A 165 14.49 -17.94 -5.78
CA TRP A 165 15.82 -17.32 -5.91
C TRP A 165 16.60 -17.79 -7.15
N LYS A 166 16.13 -18.85 -7.85
CA LYS A 166 16.69 -19.32 -9.11
C LYS A 166 16.01 -18.70 -10.34
N ASP A 167 14.89 -17.99 -10.16
CA ASP A 167 14.22 -17.28 -11.26
C ASP A 167 14.65 -15.80 -11.30
N ARG A 168 15.58 -15.48 -12.22
CA ARG A 168 16.07 -14.12 -12.46
C ARG A 168 14.96 -13.11 -12.76
N ARG A 169 13.80 -13.55 -13.26
CA ARG A 169 12.69 -12.66 -13.61
C ARG A 169 12.01 -12.05 -12.38
N THR A 170 12.10 -12.73 -11.23
CA THR A 170 11.43 -12.33 -9.99
C THR A 170 12.42 -11.98 -8.87
N CYS A 171 13.50 -12.75 -8.65
CA CYS A 171 14.40 -12.56 -7.52
C CYS A 171 15.12 -11.20 -7.50
N VAL A 172 15.26 -10.55 -8.65
CA VAL A 172 15.89 -9.22 -8.77
C VAL A 172 14.95 -8.05 -8.42
N LEU A 173 13.64 -8.30 -8.28
CA LEU A 173 12.63 -7.25 -8.16
C LEU A 173 12.22 -6.97 -6.72
N PHE A 174 11.98 -8.01 -5.93
CA PHE A 174 11.26 -7.92 -4.68
C PHE A 174 12.17 -7.72 -3.48
N GLY A 175 11.65 -7.05 -2.48
CA GLY A 175 12.24 -6.87 -1.16
C GLY A 175 11.16 -6.91 -0.07
N ASP A 176 11.58 -6.80 1.17
CA ASP A 176 10.75 -6.86 2.36
C ASP A 176 10.64 -5.49 3.03
N GLY A 177 9.54 -5.26 3.72
CA GLY A 177 9.35 -4.02 4.47
C GLY A 177 7.91 -3.83 4.91
N ALA A 178 7.70 -2.79 5.72
CA ALA A 178 6.38 -2.37 6.15
C ALA A 178 6.27 -0.84 6.20
N GLY A 179 5.10 -0.34 5.87
CA GLY A 179 4.74 1.05 6.11
C GLY A 179 3.35 1.14 6.71
N SER A 180 3.12 2.12 7.57
CA SER A 180 1.88 2.30 8.29
C SER A 180 1.35 3.73 8.18
N LEU A 181 0.04 3.85 8.24
CA LEU A 181 -0.68 5.11 8.41
C LEU A 181 -1.65 4.99 9.58
N VAL A 182 -1.79 6.05 10.36
CA VAL A 182 -2.95 6.21 11.24
C VAL A 182 -3.92 7.17 10.56
N ILE A 183 -5.14 6.69 10.32
CA ILE A 183 -6.22 7.41 9.66
C ILE A 183 -7.25 7.74 10.71
N SER A 184 -7.59 9.03 10.87
CA SER A 184 -8.50 9.50 11.92
C SER A 184 -9.70 10.22 11.31
N SER A 185 -10.84 10.11 12.00
CA SER A 185 -12.04 10.88 11.66
C SER A 185 -11.79 12.38 11.85
N SER A 186 -12.23 13.18 10.89
CA SER A 186 -12.14 14.64 10.90
C SER A 186 -13.47 15.26 10.44
N LYS A 187 -13.83 16.41 10.99
CA LYS A 187 -14.93 17.23 10.49
C LYS A 187 -14.50 18.17 9.37
N LYS A 188 -13.20 18.26 9.09
CA LYS A 188 -12.63 19.11 8.03
C LYS A 188 -12.54 18.31 6.73
N LYS A 189 -12.97 18.91 5.61
CA LYS A 189 -12.87 18.32 4.27
C LYS A 189 -11.40 18.25 3.82
N ARG A 190 -10.68 17.25 4.31
CA ARG A 190 -9.27 16.93 4.00
C ARG A 190 -9.02 15.44 4.22
N GLY A 191 -7.83 14.98 3.91
CA GLY A 191 -7.48 13.58 3.95
C GLY A 191 -7.89 12.86 2.67
N ILE A 192 -8.54 11.72 2.74
CA ILE A 192 -8.95 10.94 1.57
C ILE A 192 -10.10 11.67 0.87
N LEU A 193 -9.87 12.11 -0.38
CA LEU A 193 -10.85 12.86 -1.18
C LEU A 193 -11.64 11.95 -2.11
N ALA A 194 -10.98 10.97 -2.72
CA ALA A 194 -11.59 9.98 -3.59
C ALA A 194 -10.70 8.74 -3.69
N SER A 195 -11.32 7.57 -3.90
CA SER A 195 -10.62 6.33 -4.21
C SER A 195 -11.40 5.50 -5.23
N LYS A 196 -10.68 4.81 -6.11
CA LYS A 196 -11.24 3.92 -7.15
C LYS A 196 -10.53 2.58 -7.09
N LEU A 197 -11.30 1.50 -7.02
CA LEU A 197 -10.81 0.13 -6.98
C LEU A 197 -11.39 -0.68 -8.14
N TYR A 198 -10.59 -1.57 -8.70
CA TYR A 198 -10.94 -2.42 -9.82
C TYR A 198 -10.26 -3.77 -9.75
N SER A 199 -10.86 -4.79 -10.33
CA SER A 199 -10.25 -6.09 -10.59
C SER A 199 -10.68 -6.67 -11.93
N ASP A 200 -9.85 -7.56 -12.49
CA ASP A 200 -10.17 -8.31 -13.72
C ASP A 200 -9.53 -9.70 -13.65
N GLY A 201 -10.32 -10.68 -13.27
CA GLY A 201 -9.89 -12.06 -13.01
C GLY A 201 -9.38 -12.83 -14.23
N LYS A 202 -9.56 -12.33 -15.46
CA LYS A 202 -9.02 -13.00 -16.65
C LYS A 202 -7.49 -12.99 -16.74
N TRP A 203 -6.81 -12.24 -15.86
CA TRP A 203 -5.36 -12.10 -15.83
C TRP A 203 -4.71 -12.79 -14.65
N ILE A 204 -5.39 -13.80 -14.05
CA ILE A 204 -4.91 -14.51 -12.86
C ILE A 204 -3.52 -15.13 -13.05
N ASP A 205 -3.19 -15.59 -14.26
CA ASP A 205 -1.92 -16.24 -14.59
C ASP A 205 -0.78 -15.26 -14.90
N SER A 206 -1.04 -13.95 -14.91
CA SER A 206 -0.01 -12.94 -15.20
C SER A 206 0.93 -12.65 -14.01
N LEU A 207 0.41 -12.76 -12.77
CA LEU A 207 1.17 -12.59 -11.53
C LEU A 207 0.46 -13.34 -10.40
N TYR A 208 1.07 -14.43 -9.92
CA TYR A 208 0.49 -15.30 -8.90
C TYR A 208 1.57 -16.01 -8.08
N ALA A 209 1.19 -16.65 -6.98
CA ALA A 209 1.99 -17.65 -6.29
C ALA A 209 1.49 -19.04 -6.68
N ASP A 210 2.40 -19.97 -7.03
CA ASP A 210 2.07 -21.31 -7.52
C ASP A 210 1.73 -22.31 -6.40
N GLY A 211 1.25 -21.82 -5.26
CA GLY A 211 0.85 -22.61 -4.10
C GLY A 211 -0.26 -21.94 -3.29
N GLY A 212 -0.84 -22.73 -2.42
CA GLY A 212 -1.87 -22.30 -1.48
C GLY A 212 -2.36 -23.47 -0.64
N PRO A 213 -2.94 -23.21 0.56
CA PRO A 213 -3.37 -24.26 1.47
C PRO A 213 -4.41 -25.20 0.86
N SER A 214 -5.31 -24.67 0.01
CA SER A 214 -6.34 -25.45 -0.67
C SER A 214 -5.85 -26.06 -1.99
N LEU A 215 -4.90 -25.40 -2.69
CA LEU A 215 -4.43 -25.85 -3.99
C LEU A 215 -3.50 -27.08 -3.88
N ASN A 216 -2.46 -26.98 -3.07
CA ASN A 216 -1.41 -27.99 -2.99
C ASN A 216 -0.70 -28.05 -1.63
N GLN A 217 -1.26 -27.38 -0.60
CA GLN A 217 -0.74 -27.35 0.78
C GLN A 217 0.69 -26.80 0.89
N LYS A 218 1.11 -25.98 -0.08
CA LYS A 218 2.42 -25.31 -0.12
C LYS A 218 2.23 -23.80 -0.15
N VAL A 219 3.21 -23.05 0.35
CA VAL A 219 3.20 -21.60 0.25
C VAL A 219 3.28 -21.12 -1.21
N GLY A 220 4.00 -21.87 -2.06
CA GLY A 220 4.25 -21.52 -3.45
C GLY A 220 5.37 -20.48 -3.63
N LYS A 221 5.64 -20.19 -4.90
CA LYS A 221 6.63 -19.19 -5.35
C LYS A 221 5.98 -18.21 -6.28
N ILE A 222 6.45 -16.96 -6.26
CA ILE A 222 5.95 -15.91 -7.16
C ILE A 222 6.30 -16.28 -8.61
N ARG A 223 5.27 -16.24 -9.46
CA ARG A 223 5.38 -16.39 -10.92
C ARG A 223 4.85 -15.13 -11.60
N MET A 224 5.54 -14.66 -12.63
CA MET A 224 5.21 -13.38 -13.28
C MET A 224 5.50 -13.40 -14.78
N VAL A 225 4.54 -12.89 -15.57
CA VAL A 225 4.69 -12.55 -16.99
C VAL A 225 4.90 -11.04 -17.10
N GLY A 226 6.15 -10.58 -16.99
CA GLY A 226 6.48 -9.17 -16.80
C GLY A 226 6.03 -8.23 -17.92
N GLN A 227 5.95 -8.70 -19.18
CA GLN A 227 5.48 -7.89 -20.32
C GLN A 227 4.01 -7.54 -20.20
N ASP A 228 3.16 -8.50 -19.80
CA ASP A 228 1.71 -8.28 -19.62
C ASP A 228 1.48 -7.29 -18.49
N ILE A 229 2.17 -7.50 -17.36
CA ILE A 229 2.07 -6.60 -16.20
C ILE A 229 2.45 -5.17 -16.59
N PHE A 230 3.54 -4.96 -17.32
CA PHE A 230 3.96 -3.63 -17.76
C PHE A 230 2.90 -2.93 -18.62
N LYS A 231 2.39 -3.65 -19.64
CA LYS A 231 1.37 -3.13 -20.58
C LYS A 231 0.09 -2.69 -19.86
N HIS A 232 -0.38 -3.54 -18.94
CA HIS A 232 -1.60 -3.25 -18.17
C HIS A 232 -1.38 -2.17 -17.12
N ALA A 233 -0.23 -2.16 -16.43
CA ALA A 233 0.06 -1.22 -15.36
C ALA A 233 -0.04 0.23 -15.82
N VAL A 234 0.71 0.63 -16.84
CA VAL A 234 0.74 2.02 -17.30
C VAL A 234 -0.65 2.52 -17.73
N LYS A 235 -1.44 1.67 -18.40
CA LYS A 235 -2.80 2.03 -18.82
C LYS A 235 -3.75 2.15 -17.61
N LYS A 236 -3.86 1.07 -16.82
CA LYS A 236 -4.83 0.96 -15.73
C LYS A 236 -4.56 1.98 -14.62
N LEU A 237 -3.28 2.20 -14.25
CA LEU A 237 -2.89 3.18 -13.24
C LEU A 237 -3.21 4.61 -13.67
N SER A 238 -2.90 4.99 -14.91
CA SER A 238 -3.21 6.34 -15.39
C SER A 238 -4.72 6.58 -15.49
N GLU A 239 -5.50 5.62 -16.02
CA GLU A 239 -6.95 5.75 -16.16
C GLU A 239 -7.64 5.85 -14.79
N SER A 240 -7.30 4.97 -13.83
CA SER A 240 -7.88 5.02 -12.49
C SER A 240 -7.51 6.30 -11.72
N THR A 241 -6.30 6.84 -11.93
CA THR A 241 -5.88 8.12 -11.31
C THR A 241 -6.71 9.29 -11.85
N VAL A 242 -6.92 9.36 -13.18
CA VAL A 242 -7.77 10.41 -13.78
C VAL A 242 -9.21 10.30 -13.30
N GLN A 243 -9.75 9.09 -13.19
CA GLN A 243 -11.12 8.87 -12.68
C GLN A 243 -11.26 9.30 -11.21
N ALA A 244 -10.27 8.97 -10.36
CA ALA A 244 -10.28 9.40 -8.97
C ALA A 244 -10.17 10.93 -8.82
N LEU A 245 -9.35 11.59 -9.62
CA LEU A 245 -9.27 13.06 -9.68
C LEU A 245 -10.61 13.69 -10.09
N SER A 246 -11.25 13.15 -11.12
CA SER A 246 -12.54 13.64 -11.61
C SER A 246 -13.62 13.57 -10.53
N GLU A 247 -13.63 12.52 -9.69
CA GLU A 247 -14.61 12.33 -8.62
C GLU A 247 -14.51 13.43 -7.54
N CYS A 248 -13.32 13.93 -7.28
CA CYS A 248 -13.12 15.04 -6.33
C CYS A 248 -13.00 16.43 -6.99
N ASN A 249 -13.38 16.54 -8.28
CA ASN A 249 -13.30 17.79 -9.08
C ASN A 249 -11.88 18.38 -9.16
N LEU A 250 -10.87 17.52 -9.22
CA LEU A 250 -9.47 17.88 -9.41
C LEU A 250 -8.96 17.39 -10.77
N SER A 251 -7.84 17.96 -11.19
CA SER A 251 -7.11 17.60 -12.40
C SER A 251 -5.67 17.20 -12.09
N VAL A 252 -4.96 16.65 -13.06
CA VAL A 252 -3.54 16.28 -12.91
C VAL A 252 -2.67 17.47 -12.51
N LYS A 253 -3.04 18.71 -12.90
CA LYS A 253 -2.30 19.94 -12.57
C LYS A 253 -2.30 20.23 -11.06
N ASP A 254 -3.33 19.78 -10.36
CA ASP A 254 -3.51 20.01 -8.92
C ASP A 254 -2.64 19.08 -8.07
N ILE A 255 -2.04 18.03 -8.67
CA ILE A 255 -1.18 17.08 -7.96
C ILE A 255 0.13 17.75 -7.57
N ASN A 256 0.43 17.76 -6.27
CA ASN A 256 1.72 18.13 -5.73
C ASN A 256 2.69 16.97 -5.83
N TRP A 257 2.27 15.76 -5.41
CA TRP A 257 3.09 14.56 -5.42
C TRP A 257 2.34 13.34 -5.97
N PHE A 258 2.97 12.66 -6.91
CA PHE A 258 2.55 11.36 -7.43
C PHE A 258 3.36 10.26 -6.75
N ILE A 259 2.69 9.35 -6.03
CA ILE A 259 3.31 8.26 -5.26
C ILE A 259 2.71 6.93 -5.72
N PRO A 260 3.14 6.39 -6.87
CA PRO A 260 2.67 5.10 -7.35
C PRO A 260 3.30 3.94 -6.57
N HIS A 261 2.72 2.75 -6.70
CA HIS A 261 3.35 1.50 -6.31
C HIS A 261 4.77 1.41 -6.88
N GLN A 262 5.73 1.08 -6.03
CA GLN A 262 7.15 1.03 -6.35
C GLN A 262 7.54 -0.32 -7.01
N ALA A 263 6.86 -0.66 -8.13
CA ALA A 263 7.07 -1.92 -8.84
C ALA A 263 8.45 -1.99 -9.50
N ASN A 264 8.76 -1.00 -10.30
CA ASN A 264 10.05 -0.69 -10.90
C ASN A 264 10.03 0.73 -11.48
N GLN A 265 11.22 1.33 -11.68
CA GLN A 265 11.35 2.71 -12.14
C GLN A 265 10.69 2.96 -13.51
N ARG A 266 10.72 1.97 -14.41
CA ARG A 266 10.15 2.12 -15.76
C ARG A 266 8.62 2.26 -15.72
N ILE A 267 7.92 1.48 -14.88
CA ILE A 267 6.47 1.60 -14.71
C ILE A 267 6.14 2.95 -14.06
N ILE A 268 6.88 3.35 -13.02
CA ILE A 268 6.71 4.63 -12.32
C ILE A 268 6.78 5.80 -13.31
N LEU A 269 7.88 5.90 -14.04
CA LEU A 269 8.12 7.00 -14.99
C LEU A 269 7.17 6.96 -16.20
N SER A 270 6.86 5.77 -16.72
CA SER A 270 5.92 5.64 -17.84
C SER A 270 4.50 6.05 -17.46
N THR A 271 4.07 5.74 -16.23
CA THR A 271 2.75 6.15 -15.71
C THR A 271 2.73 7.65 -15.48
N ALA A 272 3.77 8.23 -14.84
CA ALA A 272 3.90 9.67 -14.63
C ALA A 272 3.88 10.42 -15.97
N LYS A 273 4.67 9.98 -16.95
CA LYS A 273 4.70 10.56 -18.31
C LYS A 273 3.32 10.53 -18.98
N LYS A 274 2.60 9.39 -18.88
CA LYS A 274 1.26 9.26 -19.47
C LYS A 274 0.24 10.19 -18.82
N LEU A 275 0.40 10.49 -17.54
CA LEU A 275 -0.40 11.48 -16.80
C LEU A 275 0.04 12.93 -17.05
N GLY A 276 1.19 13.17 -17.67
CA GLY A 276 1.78 14.51 -17.81
C GLY A 276 2.41 15.02 -16.51
N ILE A 277 2.77 14.13 -15.58
CA ILE A 277 3.44 14.46 -14.31
C ILE A 277 4.95 14.38 -14.51
N THR A 278 5.69 15.40 -14.06
CA THR A 278 7.14 15.43 -14.13
C THR A 278 7.79 14.50 -13.12
N GLU A 279 9.01 14.07 -13.38
CA GLU A 279 9.80 13.27 -12.44
C GLU A 279 10.03 14.01 -11.11
N ALA A 280 10.18 15.32 -11.14
CA ALA A 280 10.34 16.16 -9.94
C ALA A 280 9.13 16.11 -8.99
N LYS A 281 7.92 15.85 -9.50
CA LYS A 281 6.70 15.63 -8.71
C LYS A 281 6.42 14.15 -8.41
N THR A 282 7.31 13.23 -8.79
CA THR A 282 7.14 11.79 -8.61
C THR A 282 8.02 11.29 -7.47
N ILE A 283 7.41 10.73 -6.43
CA ILE A 283 8.15 10.07 -5.35
C ILE A 283 8.52 8.67 -5.80
N SER A 284 9.80 8.37 -5.79
CA SER A 284 10.34 7.05 -6.09
C SER A 284 11.35 6.65 -5.01
N THR A 285 11.12 5.50 -4.38
CA THR A 285 12.01 4.86 -3.40
C THR A 285 12.52 3.49 -3.91
N VAL A 286 12.05 3.06 -5.08
CA VAL A 286 12.33 1.73 -5.66
C VAL A 286 13.81 1.43 -5.78
N LYS A 287 14.65 2.44 -5.97
CA LYS A 287 16.10 2.30 -6.07
C LYS A 287 16.72 1.61 -4.85
N PHE A 288 16.24 1.93 -3.66
CA PHE A 288 16.79 1.46 -2.39
C PHE A 288 15.88 0.47 -1.65
N HIS A 289 14.56 0.56 -1.85
CA HIS A 289 13.59 -0.32 -1.18
C HIS A 289 13.21 -1.53 -2.04
N ALA A 290 13.44 -1.49 -3.37
CA ALA A 290 12.93 -2.45 -4.34
C ALA A 290 11.39 -2.50 -4.33
N ASN A 291 10.81 -3.59 -4.86
CA ASN A 291 9.36 -3.80 -4.85
C ASN A 291 8.94 -4.53 -3.56
N THR A 292 8.35 -3.81 -2.63
CA THR A 292 7.82 -4.35 -1.37
C THR A 292 6.30 -4.54 -1.40
N SER A 293 5.70 -4.75 -2.59
CA SER A 293 4.26 -5.01 -2.79
C SER A 293 3.36 -4.01 -2.06
N ALA A 294 2.44 -4.46 -1.18
CA ALA A 294 1.52 -3.59 -0.44
C ALA A 294 2.24 -2.57 0.47
N ALA A 295 3.44 -2.86 0.94
CA ALA A 295 4.21 -1.94 1.77
C ALA A 295 4.80 -0.75 0.99
N SER A 296 4.88 -0.83 -0.34
CA SER A 296 5.66 0.11 -1.15
C SER A 296 5.17 1.56 -1.12
N ILE A 297 3.85 1.77 -1.18
CA ILE A 297 3.24 3.10 -1.10
C ILE A 297 3.41 3.72 0.29
N PRO A 298 3.02 3.06 1.40
CA PRO A 298 3.18 3.65 2.72
C PRO A 298 4.64 3.88 3.10
N LEU A 299 5.57 3.01 2.68
CA LEU A 299 7.03 3.25 2.81
C LEU A 299 7.46 4.52 2.06
N ALA A 300 7.01 4.72 0.83
CA ALA A 300 7.32 5.91 0.04
C ALA A 300 6.70 7.18 0.65
N MET A 301 5.47 7.09 1.18
CA MET A 301 4.80 8.19 1.87
C MET A 301 5.55 8.58 3.15
N ALA A 302 5.89 7.62 4.01
CA ALA A 302 6.64 7.89 5.24
C ALA A 302 8.03 8.49 4.96
N SER A 303 8.75 7.96 3.97
CA SER A 303 10.05 8.51 3.53
C SER A 303 9.92 9.95 3.01
N ALA A 304 8.89 10.24 2.21
CA ALA A 304 8.65 11.58 1.67
C ALA A 304 8.21 12.56 2.77
N HIS A 305 7.41 12.13 3.73
CA HIS A 305 7.04 12.91 4.90
C HIS A 305 8.27 13.23 5.76
N LYS A 306 9.06 12.22 6.12
CA LYS A 306 10.28 12.36 6.94
C LYS A 306 11.33 13.29 6.31
N SER A 307 11.42 13.29 4.96
CA SER A 307 12.31 14.21 4.22
C SER A 307 11.74 15.61 4.02
N GLY A 308 10.56 15.93 4.56
CA GLY A 308 9.92 17.24 4.45
C GLY A 308 9.39 17.58 3.05
N LYS A 309 9.31 16.59 2.14
CA LYS A 309 8.71 16.78 0.82
C LYS A 309 7.20 16.99 0.89
N ILE A 310 6.50 16.10 1.60
CA ILE A 310 5.06 16.20 1.81
C ILE A 310 4.77 17.30 2.83
N LYS A 311 3.93 18.26 2.43
CA LYS A 311 3.56 19.41 3.25
C LYS A 311 2.05 19.46 3.45
N LYS A 312 1.62 20.20 4.46
CA LYS A 312 0.21 20.47 4.70
C LYS A 312 -0.46 21.09 3.48
N ASN A 313 -1.64 20.61 3.14
CA ASN A 313 -2.45 20.93 1.97
C ASN A 313 -1.95 20.38 0.63
N ASP A 314 -0.86 19.62 0.57
CA ASP A 314 -0.47 18.95 -0.66
C ASP A 314 -1.54 17.95 -1.10
N ILE A 315 -1.78 17.89 -2.41
CA ILE A 315 -2.58 16.87 -3.07
C ILE A 315 -1.66 15.74 -3.50
N LEU A 316 -1.90 14.55 -2.95
CA LEU A 316 -1.18 13.33 -3.29
C LEU A 316 -2.06 12.45 -4.17
N ALA A 317 -1.48 11.91 -5.24
CA ALA A 317 -2.11 10.88 -6.05
C ALA A 317 -1.36 9.56 -5.87
N LEU A 318 -2.05 8.56 -5.32
CA LEU A 318 -1.54 7.22 -5.11
C LEU A 318 -2.17 6.27 -6.12
N CYS A 319 -1.42 5.31 -6.65
CA CYS A 319 -2.00 4.25 -7.48
C CYS A 319 -1.17 2.97 -7.40
N ALA A 320 -1.85 1.83 -7.48
CA ALA A 320 -1.20 0.52 -7.45
C ALA A 320 -1.91 -0.49 -8.35
N ILE A 321 -1.15 -1.49 -8.81
CA ILE A 321 -1.65 -2.68 -9.49
C ILE A 321 -0.95 -3.91 -8.93
N GLY A 322 -1.70 -4.97 -8.73
CA GLY A 322 -1.22 -6.26 -8.21
C GLY A 322 -1.76 -7.45 -8.98
N GLY A 323 -1.33 -8.63 -8.56
CA GLY A 323 -1.84 -9.90 -9.10
C GLY A 323 -3.37 -9.98 -9.01
N GLY A 324 -3.95 -10.70 -9.96
CA GLY A 324 -5.39 -10.91 -10.05
C GLY A 324 -5.98 -10.63 -11.44
N LEU A 325 -5.81 -9.52 -12.16
CA LEU A 325 -5.23 -8.25 -11.72
C LEU A 325 -6.19 -7.49 -10.81
N THR A 326 -5.63 -6.85 -9.80
CA THR A 326 -6.32 -5.87 -8.96
C THR A 326 -5.61 -4.52 -9.09
N TRP A 327 -6.34 -3.41 -9.13
CA TRP A 327 -5.71 -2.07 -9.19
C TRP A 327 -6.60 -1.01 -8.59
N GLY A 328 -6.03 0.14 -8.33
CA GLY A 328 -6.77 1.29 -7.85
C GLY A 328 -5.92 2.53 -7.71
N SER A 329 -6.62 3.63 -7.44
CA SER A 329 -6.02 4.93 -7.17
C SER A 329 -6.73 5.63 -6.04
N CYS A 330 -6.00 6.45 -5.31
CA CYS A 330 -6.52 7.28 -4.23
C CYS A 330 -5.96 8.70 -4.36
N ILE A 331 -6.82 9.69 -4.19
CA ILE A 331 -6.46 11.11 -4.11
C ILE A 331 -6.68 11.54 -2.68
N LEU A 332 -5.66 12.15 -2.09
CA LEU A 332 -5.75 12.64 -0.72
C LEU A 332 -5.12 14.04 -0.58
N LYS A 333 -5.63 14.81 0.38
CA LYS A 333 -5.13 16.11 0.78
C LYS A 333 -4.53 16.01 2.18
N VAL A 334 -3.27 16.35 2.31
CA VAL A 334 -2.53 16.34 3.60
C VAL A 334 -2.99 17.46 4.53
#